data_d6b70ab9374a2ea48dce0ceac68783ae
#
_entry.id   d6b70ab9374a2ea48dce0ceac68783ae
#
_cell.length_a   1.000
_cell.length_b   1.000
_cell.length_c   1.000
_cell.angle_alpha   90.00
_cell.angle_beta   90.00
_cell.angle_gamma   90.00
#
_symmetry.space_group_name_H-M   'P 1'
#
loop_
_entity.id
_entity.type
_entity.pdbx_description
1 polymer ?
#
loop_
_entity_poly.entity_id
_entity_poly.type
_entity_poly.pdbx_seq_one_letter_code
_entity_poly.pdbx_strand_id
1 'polypeptide(L)'
;MEEKVMKDCKVLALCSQKGGVGKTTSCVNLAVGLAKAGKKVLVIDNDPQGSMTASLGYHNPDELPITLATILTKIVEDELFENTLGILHHQEGIDLIPANIELSGMEVSLVNIMSRELVLKQYIESCLLYTSPSPRDCS
;
A
#
# COMPACT_ATOMS: atom_id res chain seq x y z
N MET A 1 -11.35 11.56 18.74
CA MET A 1 -11.89 11.47 17.39
C MET A 1 -10.99 10.70 16.47
N GLU A 2 -9.77 11.16 16.29
CA GLU A 2 -8.82 10.48 15.43
C GLU A 2 -8.49 9.08 15.91
N GLU A 3 -8.35 8.90 17.21
CA GLU A 3 -8.12 7.59 17.78
C GLU A 3 -9.24 6.61 17.47
N LYS A 4 -10.47 7.09 17.53
CA LYS A 4 -11.63 6.24 17.26
C LYS A 4 -11.61 5.74 15.81
N VAL A 5 -11.25 6.61 14.89
CA VAL A 5 -11.16 6.28 13.49
C VAL A 5 -10.07 5.22 13.26
N MET A 6 -8.92 5.39 13.87
CA MET A 6 -7.81 4.46 13.73
C MET A 6 -8.12 3.10 14.34
N LYS A 7 -8.99 3.05 15.36
CA LYS A 7 -9.41 1.78 15.95
C LYS A 7 -10.25 0.94 15.01
N ASP A 8 -11.00 1.60 14.14
CA ASP A 8 -11.86 0.90 13.19
C ASP A 8 -11.12 0.40 11.98
N CYS A 9 -9.87 0.84 11.81
CA CYS A 9 -9.03 0.46 10.70
C CYS A 9 -7.92 -0.47 11.18
N LYS A 10 -7.77 -1.58 10.48
CA LYS A 10 -6.74 -2.57 10.83
C LYS A 10 -5.67 -2.60 9.76
N VAL A 11 -4.42 -2.64 10.20
CA VAL A 11 -3.28 -2.76 9.32
C VAL A 11 -2.69 -4.16 9.51
N LEU A 12 -2.62 -4.92 8.44
CA LEU A 12 -2.09 -6.28 8.45
C LEU A 12 -0.84 -6.31 7.57
N ALA A 13 0.25 -6.83 8.10
CA ALA A 13 1.47 -6.98 7.36
C ALA A 13 1.74 -8.46 7.11
N LEU A 14 1.91 -8.82 5.84
CA LEU A 14 2.29 -10.16 5.47
C LEU A 14 3.75 -10.15 5.06
N CYS A 15 4.56 -10.84 5.83
CA CYS A 15 6.00 -10.87 5.64
C CYS A 15 6.47 -12.30 5.39
N SER A 16 7.51 -12.43 4.58
CA SER A 16 8.14 -13.71 4.34
C SER A 16 9.62 -13.48 4.14
N GLN A 17 10.44 -14.28 4.81
CA GLN A 17 11.89 -14.18 4.66
C GLN A 17 12.33 -14.71 3.32
N LYS A 18 11.57 -15.63 2.75
CA LYS A 18 11.85 -16.15 1.42
C LYS A 18 10.85 -15.52 0.48
N GLY A 19 11.35 -14.77 -0.48
CA GLY A 19 10.50 -14.28 -1.53
C GLY A 19 9.77 -15.47 -2.11
N GLY A 20 8.47 -15.44 -2.06
CA GLY A 20 7.75 -16.61 -2.46
C GLY A 20 6.35 -16.34 -2.95
N VAL A 21 5.93 -17.26 -3.75
CA VAL A 21 4.62 -17.28 -4.36
C VAL A 21 3.53 -17.29 -3.29
N GLY A 22 3.77 -17.96 -2.17
CA GLY A 22 2.79 -18.08 -1.11
C GLY A 22 2.40 -16.77 -0.45
N LYS A 23 3.36 -15.86 -0.27
CA LYS A 23 3.08 -14.57 0.34
C LYS A 23 2.12 -13.74 -0.52
N THR A 24 2.41 -13.63 -1.80
CA THR A 24 1.57 -12.87 -2.72
C THR A 24 0.18 -13.48 -2.83
N THR A 25 0.11 -14.79 -3.02
CA THR A 25 -1.17 -15.49 -3.14
C THR A 25 -2.01 -15.32 -1.88
N SER A 26 -1.41 -15.48 -0.70
CA SER A 26 -2.13 -15.33 0.55
C SER A 26 -2.65 -13.92 0.73
N CYS A 27 -1.87 -12.91 0.39
CA CYS A 27 -2.27 -11.54 0.52
C CYS A 27 -3.43 -11.19 -0.42
N VAL A 28 -3.35 -11.60 -1.66
CA VAL A 28 -4.41 -11.36 -2.64
C VAL A 28 -5.71 -12.05 -2.20
N ASN A 29 -5.61 -13.30 -1.79
CA ASN A 29 -6.79 -14.05 -1.35
C ASN A 29 -7.44 -13.43 -0.13
N LEU A 30 -6.64 -12.99 0.83
CA LEU A 30 -7.15 -12.31 2.01
C LEU A 30 -7.84 -11.00 1.64
N ALA A 31 -7.20 -10.20 0.79
CA ALA A 31 -7.76 -8.91 0.40
C ALA A 31 -9.09 -9.07 -0.33
N VAL A 32 -9.13 -9.97 -1.31
CA VAL A 32 -10.36 -10.23 -2.07
C VAL A 32 -11.45 -10.78 -1.16
N GLY A 33 -11.09 -11.70 -0.26
CA GLY A 33 -12.05 -12.26 0.69
C GLY A 33 -12.65 -11.21 1.60
N LEU A 34 -11.83 -10.29 2.09
CA LEU A 34 -12.32 -9.20 2.92
C LEU A 34 -13.23 -8.25 2.14
N ALA A 35 -12.87 -7.96 0.89
CA ALA A 35 -13.69 -7.12 0.05
C ALA A 35 -15.05 -7.75 -0.21
N LYS A 36 -15.08 -9.05 -0.46
CA LYS A 36 -16.33 -9.78 -0.65
C LYS A 36 -17.19 -9.82 0.61
N ALA A 37 -16.55 -9.71 1.77
CA ALA A 37 -17.26 -9.63 3.05
C ALA A 37 -17.77 -8.22 3.35
N GLY A 38 -17.64 -7.30 2.43
CA GLY A 38 -18.12 -5.93 2.57
C GLY A 38 -17.14 -4.97 3.19
N LYS A 39 -15.88 -5.38 3.35
CA LYS A 39 -14.87 -4.51 3.92
C LYS A 39 -14.24 -3.65 2.83
N LYS A 40 -13.80 -2.47 3.23
CA LYS A 40 -13.02 -1.62 2.34
C LYS A 40 -11.55 -1.95 2.54
N VAL A 41 -10.88 -2.35 1.47
CA VAL A 41 -9.53 -2.89 1.55
C VAL A 41 -8.57 -2.08 0.69
N LEU A 42 -7.46 -1.66 1.29
CA LEU A 42 -6.35 -1.07 0.57
C LEU A 42 -5.15 -2.01 0.72
N VAL A 43 -4.60 -2.43 -0.41
CA VAL A 43 -3.41 -3.26 -0.45
C VAL A 43 -2.22 -2.38 -0.82
N ILE A 44 -1.16 -2.46 -0.05
CA ILE A 44 0.07 -1.73 -0.34
C ILE A 44 1.14 -2.77 -0.66
N ASP A 45 1.60 -2.75 -1.91
CA ASP A 45 2.67 -3.64 -2.34
C ASP A 45 4.00 -2.99 -1.94
N ASN A 46 4.73 -3.64 -1.06
CA ASN A 46 6.00 -3.11 -0.55
C ASN A 46 7.18 -3.97 -1.01
N ASP A 47 7.06 -4.55 -2.19
CA ASP A 47 8.07 -5.41 -2.78
C ASP A 47 8.57 -4.78 -4.09
N PRO A 48 9.89 -4.50 -4.20
CA PRO A 48 10.44 -3.92 -5.43
C PRO A 48 10.17 -4.76 -6.68
N GLN A 49 9.95 -6.05 -6.51
CA GLN A 49 9.63 -6.92 -7.65
C GLN A 49 8.21 -6.71 -8.16
N GLY A 50 7.34 -6.08 -7.37
CA GLY A 50 5.98 -5.81 -7.79
C GLY A 50 5.15 -7.05 -8.05
N SER A 51 5.42 -8.13 -7.34
CA SER A 51 4.74 -9.40 -7.58
C SER A 51 3.23 -9.31 -7.39
N MET A 52 2.79 -8.66 -6.33
CA MET A 52 1.37 -8.48 -6.09
C MET A 52 0.74 -7.55 -7.14
N THR A 53 1.44 -6.47 -7.46
CA THR A 53 1.00 -5.54 -8.50
C THR A 53 0.77 -6.29 -9.81
N ALA A 54 1.72 -7.13 -10.20
CA ALA A 54 1.60 -7.93 -11.41
C ALA A 54 0.44 -8.93 -11.31
N SER A 55 0.28 -9.58 -10.17
CA SER A 55 -0.77 -10.59 -10.01
C SER A 55 -2.17 -9.98 -10.01
N LEU A 56 -2.29 -8.70 -9.74
CA LEU A 56 -3.57 -7.99 -9.83
C LEU A 56 -3.82 -7.39 -11.21
N GLY A 57 -3.02 -7.75 -12.19
CA GLY A 57 -3.27 -7.38 -13.59
C GLY A 57 -2.36 -6.33 -14.18
N TYR A 58 -1.50 -5.72 -13.37
CA TYR A 58 -0.57 -4.70 -13.84
C TYR A 58 0.76 -5.38 -14.18
N HIS A 59 0.77 -6.04 -15.33
CA HIS A 59 1.87 -6.94 -15.73
C HIS A 59 3.20 -6.25 -16.00
N ASN A 60 3.17 -4.94 -16.24
CA ASN A 60 4.38 -4.16 -16.45
C ASN A 60 4.47 -3.07 -15.39
N PRO A 61 4.76 -3.44 -14.12
CA PRO A 61 4.77 -2.46 -13.03
C PRO A 61 5.73 -1.29 -13.26
N ASP A 62 6.85 -1.56 -13.95
CA ASP A 62 7.85 -0.51 -14.19
C ASP A 62 7.36 0.59 -15.11
N GLU A 63 6.26 0.37 -15.80
CA GLU A 63 5.65 1.39 -16.67
C GLU A 63 4.61 2.24 -15.93
N LEU A 64 4.28 1.90 -14.68
CA LEU A 64 3.30 2.67 -13.93
C LEU A 64 3.88 4.04 -13.56
N PRO A 65 3.12 5.11 -13.79
CA PRO A 65 3.63 6.47 -13.52
C PRO A 65 3.75 6.80 -12.04
N ILE A 66 2.88 6.24 -11.22
CA ILE A 66 2.86 6.51 -9.78
C ILE A 66 2.87 5.19 -9.03
N THR A 67 3.84 5.03 -8.15
CA THR A 67 3.98 3.83 -7.33
C THR A 67 4.25 4.20 -5.89
N LEU A 68 4.39 3.21 -5.03
CA LEU A 68 4.75 3.45 -3.64
C LEU A 68 6.04 4.27 -3.53
N ALA A 69 7.03 3.99 -4.38
CA ALA A 69 8.29 4.75 -4.38
C ALA A 69 8.04 6.24 -4.63
N THR A 70 7.13 6.55 -5.55
CA THR A 70 6.76 7.94 -5.84
C THR A 70 6.19 8.62 -4.59
N ILE A 71 5.27 7.93 -3.92
CA ILE A 71 4.61 8.47 -2.74
C ILE A 71 5.60 8.68 -1.60
N LEU A 72 6.43 7.68 -1.34
CA LEU A 72 7.41 7.78 -0.26
C LEU A 72 8.44 8.89 -0.54
N THR A 73 8.84 9.05 -1.80
CA THR A 73 9.75 10.13 -2.18
C THR A 73 9.15 11.49 -1.90
N LYS A 74 7.87 11.66 -2.24
CA LYS A 74 7.19 12.93 -1.96
C LYS A 74 7.13 13.22 -0.47
N ILE A 75 6.91 12.21 0.35
CA ILE A 75 6.88 12.40 1.80
C ILE A 75 8.27 12.81 2.31
N VAL A 76 9.30 12.13 1.85
CA VAL A 76 10.69 12.44 2.25
C VAL A 76 11.08 13.86 1.85
N GLU A 77 10.62 14.30 0.69
CA GLU A 77 10.92 15.64 0.19
C GLU A 77 9.94 16.71 0.69
N ASP A 78 9.03 16.30 1.56
CA ASP A 78 8.03 17.19 2.15
C ASP A 78 7.15 17.88 1.09
N GLU A 79 6.84 17.16 0.02
CA GLU A 79 5.95 17.65 -1.02
C GLU A 79 4.50 17.34 -0.69
N LEU A 80 3.63 18.25 -1.05
CA LEU A 80 2.20 18.05 -0.86
C LEU A 80 1.65 17.18 -2.00
N PHE A 81 0.72 16.29 -1.66
CA PHE A 81 0.01 15.48 -2.65
C PHE A 81 -1.32 15.02 -2.08
N GLU A 82 -2.22 14.63 -2.97
CA GLU A 82 -3.52 14.15 -2.55
C GLU A 82 -3.42 12.73 -2.00
N ASN A 83 -4.25 12.41 -1.01
CA ASN A 83 -4.25 11.07 -0.39
C ASN A 83 -4.53 9.95 -1.37
N THR A 84 -5.26 10.25 -2.42
CA THR A 84 -5.63 9.27 -3.42
C THR A 84 -4.57 9.08 -4.50
N LEU A 85 -3.48 9.83 -4.42
CA LEU A 85 -2.41 9.72 -5.40
C LEU A 85 -1.89 8.28 -5.47
N GLY A 86 -1.88 7.72 -6.65
CA GLY A 86 -1.33 6.39 -6.90
C GLY A 86 -2.24 5.23 -6.55
N ILE A 87 -3.41 5.49 -6.00
CA ILE A 87 -4.34 4.42 -5.66
C ILE A 87 -5.04 3.93 -6.92
N LEU A 88 -4.91 2.63 -7.18
CA LEU A 88 -5.55 1.97 -8.30
C LEU A 88 -6.75 1.18 -7.80
N HIS A 89 -7.87 1.32 -8.48
CA HIS A 89 -9.09 0.61 -8.11
C HIS A 89 -9.20 -0.67 -8.93
N HIS A 90 -9.28 -1.79 -8.25
CA HIS A 90 -9.34 -3.10 -8.89
C HIS A 90 -10.79 -3.58 -8.96
N GLN A 91 -11.12 -4.30 -10.04
CA GLN A 91 -12.47 -4.80 -10.25
C GLN A 91 -12.95 -5.78 -9.16
N GLU A 92 -12.03 -6.39 -8.42
CA GLU A 92 -12.39 -7.28 -7.33
C GLU A 92 -12.81 -6.51 -6.05
N GLY A 93 -12.91 -5.20 -6.13
CA GLY A 93 -13.36 -4.39 -5.00
C GLY A 93 -12.28 -3.98 -4.04
N ILE A 94 -11.03 -4.14 -4.40
CA ILE A 94 -9.90 -3.71 -3.58
C ILE A 94 -9.18 -2.54 -4.24
N ASP A 95 -8.53 -1.74 -3.41
CA ASP A 95 -7.66 -0.67 -3.88
C ASP A 95 -6.21 -1.09 -3.71
N LEU A 96 -5.36 -0.63 -4.59
CA LEU A 96 -3.96 -1.02 -4.61
C LEU A 96 -3.05 0.20 -4.73
N ILE A 97 -1.99 0.21 -3.92
CA ILE A 97 -0.85 1.08 -4.16
C ILE A 97 0.24 0.17 -4.71
N PRO A 98 0.60 0.34 -5.99
CA PRO A 98 1.53 -0.58 -6.64
C PRO A 98 2.98 -0.30 -6.29
N ALA A 99 3.83 -1.29 -6.52
CA ALA A 99 5.27 -1.16 -6.38
C ALA A 99 5.96 -1.61 -7.65
N ASN A 100 7.16 -1.13 -7.83
CA ASN A 100 8.04 -1.55 -8.93
C ASN A 100 9.49 -1.43 -8.51
N ILE A 101 10.40 -1.59 -9.48
CA ILE A 101 11.83 -1.62 -9.21
C ILE A 101 12.36 -0.30 -8.61
N GLU A 102 11.65 0.80 -8.82
CA GLU A 102 12.05 2.09 -8.24
C GLU A 102 12.13 2.03 -6.71
N LEU A 103 11.38 1.13 -6.10
CA LEU A 103 11.42 0.98 -4.65
C LEU A 103 12.80 0.51 -4.17
N SER A 104 13.52 -0.26 -4.97
CA SER A 104 14.90 -0.65 -4.66
C SER A 104 15.84 0.54 -4.62
N GLY A 105 15.67 1.47 -5.56
CA GLY A 105 16.45 2.69 -5.58
C GLY A 105 16.17 3.54 -4.34
N MET A 106 14.94 3.55 -3.90
CA MET A 106 14.57 4.28 -2.70
C MET A 106 15.20 3.67 -1.44
N GLU A 107 15.28 2.35 -1.38
CA GLU A 107 15.93 1.69 -0.26
C GLU A 107 17.41 2.10 -0.14
N VAL A 108 18.06 2.29 -1.28
CA VAL A 108 19.45 2.77 -1.30
C VAL A 108 19.53 4.23 -0.88
N SER A 109 18.57 5.04 -1.30
CA SER A 109 18.53 6.47 -0.99
C SER A 109 18.22 6.74 0.48
N LEU A 110 17.37 5.95 1.07
CA LEU A 110 17.07 6.05 2.49
C LEU A 110 18.20 5.39 3.26
N VAL A 111 18.86 6.14 4.10
CA VAL A 111 20.09 5.75 4.79
C VAL A 111 19.95 4.44 5.55
N ASN A 112 18.73 4.10 5.98
CA ASN A 112 18.50 2.84 6.65
C ASN A 112 17.04 2.41 6.50
N ILE A 113 16.81 1.13 6.73
CA ILE A 113 15.48 0.53 6.62
C ILE A 113 14.50 1.16 7.59
N MET A 114 14.98 1.56 8.76
CA MET A 114 14.12 2.17 9.77
C MET A 114 13.47 3.46 9.28
N SER A 115 14.22 4.28 8.56
CA SER A 115 13.67 5.51 7.99
C SER A 115 12.54 5.22 7.01
N ARG A 116 12.72 4.19 6.19
CA ARG A 116 11.70 3.80 5.23
C ARG A 116 10.43 3.32 5.94
N GLU A 117 10.59 2.52 6.99
CA GLU A 117 9.44 2.04 7.76
C GLU A 117 8.69 3.17 8.43
N LEU A 118 9.40 4.18 8.94
CA LEU A 118 8.78 5.34 9.55
C LEU A 118 8.00 6.16 8.52
N VAL A 119 8.55 6.32 7.33
CA VAL A 119 7.89 7.04 6.26
C VAL A 119 6.62 6.32 5.83
N LEU A 120 6.70 5.01 5.69
CA LEU A 120 5.53 4.20 5.32
C LEU A 120 4.45 4.28 6.40
N LYS A 121 4.85 4.20 7.67
CA LYS A 121 3.92 4.33 8.77
C LYS A 121 3.22 5.68 8.76
N GLN A 122 3.97 6.74 8.53
CA GLN A 122 3.43 8.09 8.43
C GLN A 122 2.39 8.18 7.31
N TYR A 123 2.68 7.58 6.18
CA TYR A 123 1.76 7.55 5.06
C TYR A 123 0.47 6.80 5.40
N ILE A 124 0.59 5.64 6.02
CA ILE A 124 -0.57 4.84 6.40
C ILE A 124 -1.45 5.61 7.38
N GLU A 125 -0.86 6.23 8.38
CA GLU A 125 -1.60 7.04 9.35
C GLU A 125 -2.33 8.21 8.66
N SER A 126 -1.67 8.84 7.71
CA SER A 126 -2.26 9.91 6.93
C SER A 126 -3.47 9.41 6.13
N CYS A 127 -3.34 8.26 5.49
CA CYS A 127 -4.44 7.65 4.75
C CYS A 127 -5.63 7.35 5.65
N LEU A 128 -5.38 6.80 6.82
CA LEU A 128 -6.44 6.45 7.77
C LEU A 128 -7.20 7.69 8.22
N LEU A 129 -6.49 8.77 8.51
CA LEU A 129 -7.11 10.01 8.94
C LEU A 129 -8.01 10.61 7.85
N TYR A 130 -7.59 10.54 6.60
CA TYR A 130 -8.33 11.15 5.51
C TYR A 130 -9.47 10.31 4.99
N THR A 131 -9.35 8.99 5.07
CA THR A 131 -10.41 8.12 4.57
C THR A 131 -11.50 7.86 5.59
N SER A 132 -11.28 8.27 6.81
CA SER A 132 -12.11 7.95 7.94
C SER A 132 -13.47 8.62 8.02
N PRO A 133 -13.77 9.73 7.34
CA PRO A 133 -15.10 10.35 7.47
C PRO A 133 -16.24 9.45 7.03
N SER A 134 -15.98 8.51 6.15
CA SER A 134 -17.00 7.58 5.70
C SER A 134 -16.95 6.32 6.57
N PRO A 135 -18.06 5.93 7.19
CA PRO A 135 -18.07 4.75 8.07
C PRO A 135 -17.59 3.48 7.40
N ARG A 136 -17.70 3.39 6.09
CA ARG A 136 -17.30 2.19 5.34
C ARG A 136 -15.84 2.17 4.95
N ASP A 137 -15.12 3.25 5.22
CA ASP A 137 -13.72 3.35 4.77
C ASP A 137 -12.78 2.50 5.58
N CYS A 138 -13.14 2.19 6.80
CA CYS A 138 -12.30 1.42 7.71
C CYS A 138 -13.00 0.21 8.29
N SER A 139 -14.00 -0.29 7.64
CA SER A 139 -14.75 -1.43 8.17
C SER A 139 -14.32 -2.80 7.64
#